data_a436ab5afc24d3fcd7c01681dc816b13
#
_entry.id   a436ab5afc24d3fcd7c01681dc816b13
#
_cell.length_a   1.000
_cell.length_b   1.000
_cell.length_c   1.000
_cell.angle_alpha   90.00
_cell.angle_beta   90.00
_cell.angle_gamma   90.00
#
_symmetry.space_group_name_H-M   'P 1'
#
loop_
_entity.id
_entity.type
_entity.pdbx_description
1 polymer ?
#
loop_
_entity_poly.entity_id
_entity_poly.type
_entity_poly.pdbx_seq_one_letter_code
_entity_poly.pdbx_strand_id
1 'polypeptide(L)'
;MKVLSQKEITEKLDGKKAKASTVEVTLGPGEASAPHRHPGPAFGYVLEGEYEWAIDDQPVQKLKAGDTFYEPTGCLHRVSKNPSDKNKTRVIAVVLHPHDAKDIVIPEKKE
;
A
#
# COMPACT_ATOMS: atom_id res chain seq x y z
N MET A 1 7.28 -1.18 -7.15
CA MET A 1 5.80 -1.15 -7.25
C MET A 1 5.41 -1.13 -8.72
N LYS A 2 4.48 -1.97 -9.09
CA LYS A 2 3.98 -2.05 -10.46
C LYS A 2 2.52 -1.62 -10.51
N VAL A 3 2.21 -0.61 -11.34
CA VAL A 3 0.82 -0.19 -11.54
C VAL A 3 0.17 -1.13 -12.54
N LEU A 4 -0.87 -1.84 -12.10
CA LEU A 4 -1.58 -2.80 -12.93
C LEU A 4 -2.76 -2.17 -13.65
N SER A 5 -3.41 -1.19 -13.03
CA SER A 5 -4.62 -0.57 -13.56
C SER A 5 -4.83 0.78 -12.92
N GLN A 6 -5.32 1.73 -13.70
CA GLN A 6 -5.83 3.00 -13.19
C GLN A 6 -7.15 3.28 -13.88
N LYS A 7 -8.21 3.47 -13.10
CA LYS A 7 -9.56 3.71 -13.64
C LYS A 7 -10.21 4.88 -12.95
N GLU A 8 -10.83 5.75 -13.75
CA GLU A 8 -11.71 6.78 -13.20
C GLU A 8 -12.94 6.08 -12.64
N ILE A 9 -13.38 6.52 -11.46
CA ILE A 9 -14.59 6.02 -10.84
C ILE A 9 -15.64 7.12 -10.79
N THR A 10 -16.91 6.74 -10.71
CA THR A 10 -18.01 7.71 -10.69
C THR A 10 -18.20 8.36 -9.33
N GLU A 11 -17.76 7.66 -8.29
CA GLU A 11 -17.81 8.18 -6.92
C GLU A 11 -16.79 9.28 -6.73
N LYS A 12 -17.16 10.29 -5.95
CA LYS A 12 -16.26 11.39 -5.62
C LYS A 12 -15.55 11.09 -4.29
N LEU A 13 -14.27 11.45 -4.22
CA LEU A 13 -13.48 11.37 -3.01
C LEU A 13 -13.29 12.81 -2.50
N ASP A 14 -13.85 13.08 -1.31
CA ASP A 14 -13.85 14.44 -0.74
C ASP A 14 -14.35 15.50 -1.73
N GLY A 15 -15.43 15.18 -2.45
CA GLY A 15 -16.03 16.07 -3.42
C GLY A 15 -15.28 16.20 -4.74
N LYS A 16 -14.21 15.47 -4.94
CA LYS A 16 -13.39 15.51 -6.16
C LYS A 16 -13.54 14.23 -6.97
N LYS A 17 -13.40 14.36 -8.28
CA LYS A 17 -13.29 13.19 -9.15
C LYS A 17 -12.14 12.33 -8.68
N ALA A 18 -12.32 11.02 -8.75
CA ALA A 18 -11.35 10.08 -8.20
C ALA A 18 -10.98 8.99 -9.18
N LYS A 19 -9.85 8.36 -8.91
CA LYS A 19 -9.37 7.16 -9.61
C LYS A 19 -9.13 6.05 -8.62
N ALA A 20 -9.21 4.82 -9.12
CA ALA A 20 -8.77 3.63 -8.41
C ALA A 20 -7.52 3.10 -9.11
N SER A 21 -6.40 3.08 -8.41
CA SER A 21 -5.15 2.53 -8.93
C SER A 21 -4.89 1.20 -8.25
N THR A 22 -4.76 0.14 -9.05
CA THR A 22 -4.39 -1.19 -8.54
C THR A 22 -2.90 -1.38 -8.78
N VAL A 23 -2.18 -1.68 -7.70
CA VAL A 23 -0.73 -1.81 -7.75
C VAL A 23 -0.31 -3.16 -7.18
N GLU A 24 0.81 -3.66 -7.68
CA GLU A 24 1.45 -4.86 -7.14
C GLU A 24 2.81 -4.48 -6.57
N VAL A 25 3.08 -4.95 -5.35
CA VAL A 25 4.37 -4.80 -4.70
C VAL A 25 4.98 -6.19 -4.52
N THR A 26 6.19 -6.37 -5.02
CA THR A 26 6.95 -7.60 -4.82
C THR A 26 8.17 -7.28 -3.98
N LEU A 27 8.32 -7.99 -2.87
CA LEU A 27 9.47 -7.84 -1.97
C LEU A 27 10.24 -9.16 -1.96
N GLY A 28 11.51 -9.10 -2.33
CA GLY A 28 12.40 -10.24 -2.20
C GLY A 28 12.71 -10.54 -0.73
N PRO A 29 13.44 -11.62 -0.45
CA PRO A 29 13.77 -11.99 0.92
C PRO A 29 14.43 -10.85 1.69
N GLY A 30 13.87 -10.49 2.83
CA GLY A 30 14.39 -9.45 3.70
C GLY A 30 14.15 -8.02 3.22
N GLU A 31 13.57 -7.81 2.04
CA GLU A 31 13.35 -6.48 1.51
C GLU A 31 12.20 -5.77 2.23
N ALA A 32 12.30 -4.45 2.29
CA ALA A 32 11.28 -3.59 2.86
C ALA A 32 11.06 -2.37 1.99
N SER A 33 9.83 -1.87 1.96
CA SER A 33 9.52 -0.59 1.35
C SER A 33 9.81 0.53 2.36
N ALA A 34 10.28 1.67 1.88
CA ALA A 34 10.48 2.85 2.73
C ALA A 34 9.12 3.36 3.25
N PRO A 35 9.09 3.94 4.46
CA PRO A 35 7.87 4.54 4.98
C PRO A 35 7.29 5.58 4.03
N HIS A 36 5.96 5.56 3.86
CA HIS A 36 5.27 6.41 2.90
C HIS A 36 3.81 6.61 3.29
N ARG A 37 3.17 7.55 2.56
CA ARG A 37 1.74 7.85 2.71
C ARG A 37 1.07 7.74 1.35
N HIS A 38 -0.25 7.57 1.37
CA HIS A 38 -1.05 7.58 0.14
C HIS A 38 -2.02 8.77 0.17
N PRO A 39 -2.37 9.34 -1.00
CA PRO A 39 -3.30 10.49 -1.07
C PRO A 39 -4.77 10.09 -0.93
N GLY A 40 -5.07 8.84 -0.64
CA GLY A 40 -6.41 8.32 -0.40
C GLY A 40 -6.34 6.99 0.31
N PRO A 41 -7.49 6.38 0.60
CA PRO A 41 -7.49 5.09 1.31
C PRO A 41 -6.92 3.98 0.43
N ALA A 42 -6.22 3.04 1.05
CA ALA A 42 -5.64 1.88 0.39
C ALA A 42 -6.17 0.59 1.01
N PHE A 43 -6.51 -0.36 0.15
CA PHE A 43 -7.01 -1.68 0.55
C PHE A 43 -6.06 -2.73 -0.02
N GLY A 44 -5.45 -3.52 0.84
CA GLY A 44 -4.42 -4.47 0.45
C GLY A 44 -4.82 -5.92 0.67
N TYR A 45 -4.16 -6.78 -0.10
CA TYR A 45 -4.35 -8.23 -0.05
C TYR A 45 -2.99 -8.90 -0.27
N VAL A 46 -2.60 -9.77 0.63
CA VAL A 46 -1.35 -10.53 0.49
C VAL A 46 -1.62 -11.72 -0.41
N LEU A 47 -0.96 -11.73 -1.59
CA LEU A 47 -1.11 -12.81 -2.57
C LEU A 47 -0.22 -14.00 -2.24
N GLU A 48 1.00 -13.73 -1.75
CA GLU A 48 2.02 -14.76 -1.61
C GLU A 48 2.99 -14.36 -0.51
N GLY A 49 3.40 -15.33 0.29
CA GLY A 49 4.44 -15.15 1.28
C GLY A 49 3.95 -14.56 2.60
N GLU A 50 4.90 -14.04 3.35
CA GLU A 50 4.67 -13.40 4.65
C GLU A 50 4.90 -11.90 4.52
N TYR A 51 4.17 -11.13 5.31
CA TYR A 51 4.22 -9.67 5.21
C TYR A 51 4.09 -9.04 6.60
N GLU A 52 5.07 -8.25 6.98
CA GLU A 52 4.98 -7.44 8.19
C GLU A 52 4.46 -6.06 7.81
N TRP A 53 3.41 -5.64 8.49
CA TRP A 53 2.67 -4.43 8.16
C TRP A 53 2.33 -3.64 9.42
N ALA A 54 2.54 -2.33 9.36
CA ALA A 54 2.12 -1.43 10.43
C ALA A 54 1.88 -0.03 9.87
N ILE A 55 0.87 0.64 10.43
CA ILE A 55 0.60 2.04 10.13
C ILE A 55 0.77 2.86 11.42
N ASP A 56 1.23 4.11 11.24
CA ASP A 56 1.44 5.07 12.33
C ASP A 56 2.27 4.45 13.45
N ASP A 57 1.87 4.60 14.70
CA ASP A 57 2.55 4.03 15.86
C ASP A 57 1.93 2.72 16.34
N GLN A 58 1.07 2.10 15.52
CA GLN A 58 0.42 0.85 15.88
C GLN A 58 1.39 -0.32 15.84
N PRO A 59 1.10 -1.39 16.60
CA PRO A 59 1.97 -2.58 16.60
C PRO A 59 2.05 -3.23 15.22
N VAL A 60 3.21 -3.82 14.93
CA VAL A 60 3.42 -4.57 13.69
C VAL A 60 2.53 -5.80 13.67
N GLN A 61 1.79 -5.98 12.58
CA GLN A 61 1.01 -7.18 12.34
C GLN A 61 1.75 -8.09 11.38
N LYS A 62 1.70 -9.38 11.65
CA LYS A 62 2.27 -10.40 10.77
C LYS A 62 1.14 -10.98 9.94
N LEU A 63 1.19 -10.70 8.64
CA LEU A 63 0.18 -11.14 7.68
C LEU A 63 0.75 -12.25 6.81
N LYS A 64 -0.14 -13.06 6.26
CA LYS A 64 0.22 -14.15 5.35
C LYS A 64 -0.72 -14.13 4.14
N ALA A 65 -0.42 -14.93 3.15
CA ALA A 65 -1.26 -15.04 1.94
C ALA A 65 -2.73 -15.23 2.34
N GLY A 66 -3.59 -14.42 1.74
CA GLY A 66 -5.02 -14.40 2.05
C GLY A 66 -5.46 -13.32 3.02
N ASP A 67 -4.52 -12.72 3.77
CA ASP A 67 -4.85 -11.65 4.70
C ASP A 67 -4.99 -10.32 3.98
N THR A 68 -5.80 -9.44 4.56
CA THR A 68 -6.06 -8.10 4.02
C THR A 68 -5.66 -7.03 5.02
N PHE A 69 -5.46 -5.81 4.51
CA PHE A 69 -5.18 -4.65 5.35
C PHE A 69 -5.83 -3.39 4.77
N TYR A 70 -5.99 -2.40 5.62
CA TYR A 70 -6.59 -1.13 5.24
C TYR A 70 -5.73 0.01 5.79
N GLU A 71 -5.45 0.99 4.93
CA GLU A 71 -4.68 2.18 5.27
C GLU A 71 -5.56 3.42 5.04
N PRO A 72 -5.96 4.12 6.11
CA PRO A 72 -6.70 5.38 5.94
C PRO A 72 -5.88 6.41 5.17
N THR A 73 -6.57 7.35 4.54
CA THR A 73 -5.93 8.45 3.82
C THR A 73 -4.88 9.14 4.68
N GLY A 74 -3.66 9.27 4.15
CA GLY A 74 -2.60 10.05 4.78
C GLY A 74 -1.92 9.39 5.97
N CYS A 75 -2.34 8.19 6.38
CA CYS A 75 -1.63 7.49 7.45
C CYS A 75 -0.20 7.15 7.00
N LEU A 76 0.71 7.01 7.95
CA LEU A 76 2.07 6.59 7.64
C LEU A 76 2.13 5.07 7.58
N HIS A 77 2.34 4.53 6.38
CA HIS A 77 2.63 3.11 6.20
C HIS A 77 4.09 2.89 6.62
N ARG A 78 4.26 2.66 7.91
CA ARG A 78 5.58 2.65 8.55
C ARG A 78 6.35 1.37 8.30
N VAL A 79 5.67 0.24 8.31
CA VAL A 79 6.29 -1.06 8.11
C VAL A 79 5.64 -1.77 6.94
N SER A 80 6.45 -2.15 5.96
CA SER A 80 6.07 -2.92 4.79
C SER A 80 7.26 -3.78 4.45
N LYS A 81 7.29 -5.02 4.98
CA LYS A 81 8.51 -5.83 4.95
C LYS A 81 8.21 -7.30 4.71
N ASN A 82 9.08 -7.93 3.94
CA ASN A 82 9.13 -9.38 3.82
C ASN A 82 10.09 -9.93 4.89
N PRO A 83 9.60 -10.59 5.93
CA PRO A 83 10.48 -11.12 6.98
C PRO A 83 11.18 -12.43 6.63
N SER A 84 10.81 -13.06 5.51
CA SER A 84 11.40 -14.33 5.10
C SER A 84 12.82 -14.10 4.55
N ASP A 85 13.71 -15.02 4.83
CA ASP A 85 15.06 -15.04 4.24
C ASP A 85 15.16 -15.94 3.00
N LYS A 86 14.04 -16.55 2.59
CA LYS A 86 14.01 -17.53 1.50
C LYS A 86 13.01 -17.20 0.40
N ASN A 87 11.82 -16.74 0.78
CA ASN A 87 10.69 -16.61 -0.14
C ASN A 87 10.36 -15.14 -0.38
N LYS A 88 9.78 -14.86 -1.55
CA LYS A 88 9.30 -13.52 -1.86
C LYS A 88 7.91 -13.29 -1.28
N THR A 89 7.56 -12.03 -1.14
CA THR A 89 6.22 -11.57 -0.77
C THR A 89 5.63 -10.81 -1.95
N ARG A 90 4.36 -11.08 -2.25
CA ARG A 90 3.60 -10.32 -3.25
C ARG A 90 2.32 -9.79 -2.63
N VAL A 91 2.09 -8.51 -2.81
CA VAL A 91 0.93 -7.81 -2.26
C VAL A 91 0.24 -7.03 -3.37
N ILE A 92 -1.09 -7.10 -3.41
CA ILE A 92 -1.92 -6.25 -4.28
C ILE A 92 -2.58 -5.21 -3.40
N ALA A 93 -2.60 -3.97 -3.86
CA ALA A 93 -3.33 -2.90 -3.18
C ALA A 93 -4.12 -2.08 -4.18
N VAL A 94 -5.30 -1.64 -3.76
CA VAL A 94 -6.10 -0.66 -4.50
C VAL A 94 -6.07 0.64 -3.71
N VAL A 95 -5.58 1.69 -4.36
CA VAL A 95 -5.53 3.04 -3.77
C VAL A 95 -6.58 3.89 -4.47
N LEU A 96 -7.52 4.43 -3.69
CA LEU A 96 -8.45 5.44 -4.19
C LEU A 96 -7.80 6.80 -3.95
N HIS A 97 -7.80 7.67 -4.96
CA HIS A 97 -7.14 8.96 -4.84
C HIS A 97 -7.78 10.00 -5.76
N PRO A 98 -7.56 11.30 -5.52
CA PRO A 98 -8.04 12.32 -6.46
C PRO A 98 -7.49 12.07 -7.86
N HIS A 99 -8.28 12.39 -8.88
CA HIS A 99 -7.90 12.12 -10.28
C HIS A 99 -6.64 12.89 -10.70
N ASP A 100 -6.34 13.99 -10.03
CA ASP A 100 -5.18 14.83 -10.32
C ASP A 100 -3.99 14.61 -9.37
N ALA A 101 -4.03 13.58 -8.55
CA ALA A 101 -2.90 13.26 -7.68
C ALA A 101 -1.68 12.90 -8.53
N LYS A 102 -0.56 13.56 -8.26
CA LYS A 102 0.68 13.31 -9.00
C LYS A 102 1.32 11.99 -8.62
N ASP A 103 1.32 11.68 -7.33
CA ASP A 103 1.94 10.49 -6.79
C ASP A 103 0.94 9.74 -5.92
N ILE A 104 0.87 8.43 -6.09
CA ILE A 104 0.06 7.55 -5.22
C ILE A 104 0.87 7.02 -4.05
N VAL A 105 2.17 7.22 -4.06
CA VAL A 105 3.09 6.91 -2.96
C VAL A 105 3.87 8.18 -2.66
N ILE A 106 3.72 8.69 -1.44
CA ILE A 106 4.37 9.91 -1.00
C ILE A 106 5.40 9.52 0.06
N PRO A 107 6.71 9.58 -0.27
CA PRO A 107 7.75 9.21 0.71
C PRO A 107 7.70 10.08 1.95
N GLU A 108 7.98 9.47 3.11
CA GLU A 108 8.12 10.23 4.35
C GLU A 108 9.43 11.01 4.29
N LYS A 109 9.36 12.31 4.58
CA LYS A 109 10.55 13.14 4.59
C LYS A 109 11.34 12.91 5.86
N LYS A 110 12.65 12.71 5.70
CA LYS A 110 13.58 12.73 6.82
C LYS A 110 14.10 14.16 6.99
N GLU A 111 14.02 14.63 8.21
CA GLU A 111 14.64 15.90 8.56
C GLU A 111 16.09 15.71 8.96
#